data_673d5dc7a36eefc435d41270ba4b26f7
#
_entry.id   673d5dc7a36eefc435d41270ba4b26f7
#
_cell.length_a   1.000
_cell.length_b   1.000
_cell.length_c   1.000
_cell.angle_alpha   90.00
_cell.angle_beta   90.00
_cell.angle_gamma   90.00
#
_symmetry.space_group_name_H-M   'P 1'
#
loop_
_entity.id
_entity.type
_entity.pdbx_description
1 polymer ?
#
loop_
_entity_poly.entity_id
_entity_poly.type
_entity_poly.pdbx_seq_one_letter_code
_entity_poly.pdbx_strand_id
1 'polypeptide(L)'
;MSSEKVPSTLPIAPLWASPFRPFCSLGVAYGVALMAAWVAMRAGLVGAAGGSAAAQAWHAHEMLYGHAAAIVCAIALTALPGWAGTPEIRGAPLMGLVLLWVAARFAFWWRESLPLEAAVGGALALWVVLAAVLAVQLARVANRAYLLVLVVIAGLLAGEALFLTGRPAAGILAALYALMLLYALAGGVFTPVFTGNHLRATGRGEQATFVRPLEAAAVASIVALAVADLAGAPPSWRAALAFAAFAVHAVRLARWRGWTVLDQPLLWTMHAGYAWMTASFLLQALGDLGGAGAARAWLHAFTVGALGSAMIGLMTRVALRHTGRPLALPRAIVAAHLLVQAAAVARVGGAIAGGGDAWVVGAGAAWVAAFAIYLAVFGPMLVRPSLPRVVAGPLDAGALEAGPLDADTRPPSRRP
;
A
#
# COMPACT_ATOMS: atom_id res chain seq x y z
N MET A 1 -36.98 30.44 -29.02
CA MET A 1 -36.51 30.02 -27.69
C MET A 1 -36.38 28.52 -27.69
N SER A 2 -35.25 28.00 -28.09
CA SER A 2 -34.95 26.55 -28.05
C SER A 2 -34.50 26.18 -26.65
N SER A 3 -35.32 25.40 -25.98
CA SER A 3 -34.97 24.80 -24.68
C SER A 3 -33.84 23.80 -24.88
N GLU A 4 -32.61 24.18 -24.55
CA GLU A 4 -31.48 23.27 -24.42
C GLU A 4 -31.80 22.28 -23.28
N LYS A 5 -32.14 21.05 -23.65
CA LYS A 5 -32.28 19.94 -22.70
C LYS A 5 -30.89 19.67 -22.12
N VAL A 6 -30.63 20.19 -20.92
CA VAL A 6 -29.51 19.72 -20.08
C VAL A 6 -29.71 18.20 -19.92
N PRO A 7 -28.75 17.36 -20.33
CA PRO A 7 -28.87 15.94 -20.12
C PRO A 7 -28.94 15.66 -18.63
N SER A 8 -30.04 15.11 -18.15
CA SER A 8 -30.21 14.68 -16.77
C SER A 8 -29.34 13.45 -16.52
N THR A 9 -28.07 13.68 -16.25
CA THR A 9 -27.21 12.64 -15.69
C THR A 9 -27.70 12.34 -14.28
N LEU A 10 -28.20 11.13 -14.05
CA LEU A 10 -28.57 10.67 -12.72
C LEU A 10 -27.40 10.92 -11.76
N PRO A 11 -27.65 11.45 -10.54
CA PRO A 11 -26.60 11.74 -9.59
C PRO A 11 -25.87 10.43 -9.26
N ILE A 12 -24.54 10.42 -9.44
CA ILE A 12 -23.67 9.29 -9.10
C ILE A 12 -23.76 9.07 -7.59
N ALA A 13 -24.15 7.86 -7.17
CA ALA A 13 -24.18 7.51 -5.75
C ALA A 13 -22.80 7.74 -5.11
N PRO A 14 -22.72 8.27 -3.87
CA PRO A 14 -21.47 8.69 -3.24
C PRO A 14 -20.36 7.62 -3.27
N LEU A 15 -20.71 6.35 -3.12
CA LEU A 15 -19.76 5.23 -3.17
C LEU A 15 -18.98 5.19 -4.50
N TRP A 16 -19.62 5.56 -5.61
CA TRP A 16 -19.04 5.50 -6.96
C TRP A 16 -18.47 6.85 -7.44
N ALA A 17 -18.44 7.83 -6.55
CA ALA A 17 -17.95 9.17 -6.88
C ALA A 17 -16.41 9.29 -6.94
N SER A 18 -15.67 8.33 -6.37
CA SER A 18 -14.20 8.30 -6.41
C SER A 18 -13.68 6.90 -6.06
N PRO A 19 -12.56 6.44 -6.66
CA PRO A 19 -12.06 5.07 -6.53
C PRO A 19 -11.74 4.64 -5.08
N PHE A 20 -11.22 5.54 -4.25
CA PHE A 20 -10.87 5.20 -2.87
C PHE A 20 -12.07 4.71 -2.06
N ARG A 21 -13.29 5.14 -2.38
CA ARG A 21 -14.50 4.81 -1.61
C ARG A 21 -14.83 3.32 -1.64
N PRO A 22 -15.14 2.71 -2.81
CA PRO A 22 -15.44 1.29 -2.87
C PRO A 22 -14.24 0.42 -2.56
N PHE A 23 -13.05 0.75 -3.08
CA PHE A 23 -11.87 -0.09 -2.89
C PHE A 23 -11.36 -0.10 -1.45
N CYS A 24 -11.35 1.04 -0.72
CA CYS A 24 -11.02 1.04 0.71
C CYS A 24 -12.08 0.29 1.53
N SER A 25 -13.38 0.51 1.25
CA SER A 25 -14.45 -0.16 2.00
C SER A 25 -14.41 -1.68 1.82
N LEU A 26 -14.39 -2.14 0.56
CA LEU A 26 -14.39 -3.58 0.24
C LEU A 26 -13.06 -4.24 0.58
N GLY A 27 -11.94 -3.60 0.23
CA GLY A 27 -10.61 -4.15 0.50
C GLY A 27 -10.33 -4.31 1.98
N VAL A 28 -10.74 -3.34 2.81
CA VAL A 28 -10.58 -3.45 4.28
C VAL A 28 -11.53 -4.48 4.85
N ALA A 29 -12.81 -4.50 4.45
CA ALA A 29 -13.78 -5.49 4.92
C ALA A 29 -13.32 -6.91 4.57
N TYR A 30 -12.83 -7.11 3.34
CA TYR A 30 -12.27 -8.39 2.89
C TYR A 30 -11.03 -8.78 3.70
N GLY A 31 -10.08 -7.86 3.88
CA GLY A 31 -8.87 -8.11 4.68
C GLY A 31 -9.16 -8.47 6.13
N VAL A 32 -10.13 -7.78 6.78
CA VAL A 32 -10.58 -8.09 8.13
C VAL A 32 -11.17 -9.51 8.20
N ALA A 33 -12.03 -9.88 7.24
CA ALA A 33 -12.62 -11.23 7.19
C ALA A 33 -11.57 -12.31 6.96
N LEU A 34 -10.62 -12.09 6.01
CA LEU A 34 -9.53 -13.02 5.73
C LEU A 34 -8.61 -13.22 6.93
N MET A 35 -8.20 -12.12 7.59
CA MET A 35 -7.32 -12.20 8.74
C MET A 35 -8.03 -12.82 9.94
N ALA A 36 -9.34 -12.55 10.14
CA ALA A 36 -10.13 -13.21 11.17
C ALA A 36 -10.22 -14.73 10.93
N ALA A 37 -10.45 -15.15 9.68
CA ALA A 37 -10.43 -16.58 9.32
C ALA A 37 -9.06 -17.21 9.55
N TRP A 38 -7.97 -16.53 9.16
CA TRP A 38 -6.60 -16.98 9.44
C TRP A 38 -6.33 -17.14 10.93
N VAL A 39 -6.71 -16.15 11.74
CA VAL A 39 -6.59 -16.20 13.21
C VAL A 39 -7.36 -17.37 13.78
N ALA A 40 -8.60 -17.61 13.32
CA ALA A 40 -9.41 -18.74 13.78
C ALA A 40 -8.78 -20.10 13.42
N MET A 41 -8.20 -20.23 12.22
CA MET A 41 -7.46 -21.45 11.83
C MET A 41 -6.22 -21.65 12.71
N ARG A 42 -5.45 -20.59 12.98
CA ARG A 42 -4.23 -20.67 13.83
C ARG A 42 -4.55 -20.89 15.31
N ALA A 43 -5.73 -20.46 15.77
CA ALA A 43 -6.23 -20.73 17.11
C ALA A 43 -6.85 -22.13 17.25
N GLY A 44 -6.94 -22.92 16.16
CA GLY A 44 -7.56 -24.24 16.16
C GLY A 44 -9.10 -24.23 16.26
N LEU A 45 -9.74 -23.08 16.06
CA LEU A 45 -11.20 -22.92 16.13
C LEU A 45 -11.90 -23.47 14.87
N VAL A 46 -11.21 -23.46 13.73
CA VAL A 46 -11.67 -24.01 12.45
C VAL A 46 -10.55 -24.79 11.78
N GLY A 47 -10.93 -25.86 11.08
CA GLY A 47 -9.96 -26.67 10.32
C GLY A 47 -9.42 -25.92 9.10
N ALA A 48 -8.14 -26.16 8.77
CA ALA A 48 -7.52 -25.66 7.55
C ALA A 48 -7.83 -26.61 6.38
N ALA A 49 -8.68 -26.19 5.44
CA ALA A 49 -8.95 -26.97 4.24
C ALA A 49 -7.65 -27.16 3.43
N GLY A 50 -7.35 -28.40 3.03
CA GLY A 50 -6.11 -28.72 2.32
C GLY A 50 -4.84 -28.73 3.19
N GLY A 51 -4.97 -28.58 4.53
CA GLY A 51 -3.86 -28.59 5.47
C GLY A 51 -3.15 -27.23 5.63
N SER A 52 -2.13 -27.22 6.51
CA SER A 52 -1.47 -25.97 6.92
C SER A 52 -0.74 -25.25 5.79
N ALA A 53 -0.13 -25.96 4.85
CA ALA A 53 0.59 -25.37 3.72
C ALA A 53 -0.37 -24.70 2.74
N ALA A 54 -1.50 -25.33 2.42
CA ALA A 54 -2.53 -24.75 1.57
C ALA A 54 -3.15 -23.49 2.21
N ALA A 55 -3.43 -23.53 3.52
CA ALA A 55 -3.94 -22.39 4.27
C ALA A 55 -2.93 -21.22 4.30
N GLN A 56 -1.64 -21.51 4.42
CA GLN A 56 -0.60 -20.49 4.38
C GLN A 56 -0.48 -19.84 2.99
N ALA A 57 -0.52 -20.62 1.91
CA ALA A 57 -0.51 -20.13 0.54
C ALA A 57 -1.76 -19.29 0.24
N TRP A 58 -2.94 -19.73 0.68
CA TRP A 58 -4.19 -18.99 0.59
C TRP A 58 -4.09 -17.65 1.33
N HIS A 59 -3.64 -17.66 2.59
CA HIS A 59 -3.47 -16.44 3.39
C HIS A 59 -2.54 -15.45 2.68
N ALA A 60 -1.37 -15.91 2.24
CA ALA A 60 -0.38 -15.05 1.58
C ALA A 60 -0.94 -14.45 0.27
N HIS A 61 -1.59 -15.27 -0.57
CA HIS A 61 -2.20 -14.82 -1.81
C HIS A 61 -3.28 -13.78 -1.57
N GLU A 62 -4.26 -14.08 -0.73
CA GLU A 62 -5.40 -13.22 -0.54
C GLU A 62 -5.08 -11.92 0.23
N MET A 63 -4.08 -11.92 1.08
CA MET A 63 -3.60 -10.69 1.69
C MET A 63 -2.91 -9.76 0.69
N LEU A 64 -2.19 -10.32 -0.31
CA LEU A 64 -1.49 -9.52 -1.33
C LEU A 64 -2.41 -9.16 -2.50
N TYR A 65 -3.06 -10.14 -3.12
CA TYR A 65 -3.87 -9.97 -4.34
C TYR A 65 -5.35 -9.67 -4.07
N GLY A 66 -5.82 -9.94 -2.85
CA GLY A 66 -7.15 -9.53 -2.39
C GLY A 66 -7.13 -8.18 -1.69
N HIS A 67 -6.64 -8.16 -0.46
CA HIS A 67 -6.66 -6.97 0.39
C HIS A 67 -5.73 -5.86 -0.13
N ALA A 68 -4.43 -6.13 -0.28
CA ALA A 68 -3.48 -5.11 -0.68
C ALA A 68 -3.76 -4.59 -2.10
N ALA A 69 -4.15 -5.46 -3.04
CA ALA A 69 -4.52 -5.07 -4.39
C ALA A 69 -5.67 -4.05 -4.43
N ALA A 70 -6.72 -4.22 -3.62
CA ALA A 70 -7.80 -3.25 -3.52
C ALA A 70 -7.28 -1.88 -3.04
N ILE A 71 -6.37 -1.86 -2.05
CA ILE A 71 -5.80 -0.60 -1.55
C ILE A 71 -4.87 0.05 -2.58
N VAL A 72 -4.11 -0.76 -3.34
CA VAL A 72 -3.31 -0.26 -4.48
C VAL A 72 -4.22 0.40 -5.52
N CYS A 73 -5.33 -0.24 -5.90
CA CYS A 73 -6.33 0.35 -6.81
C CYS A 73 -6.90 1.66 -6.24
N ALA A 74 -7.29 1.65 -4.95
CA ALA A 74 -7.81 2.84 -4.27
C ALA A 74 -6.86 4.05 -4.38
N ILE A 75 -5.60 3.84 -4.03
CA ILE A 75 -4.61 4.92 -3.97
C ILE A 75 -4.17 5.34 -5.38
N ALA A 76 -3.82 4.38 -6.25
CA ALA A 76 -3.34 4.68 -7.60
C ALA A 76 -4.40 5.43 -8.42
N LEU A 77 -5.63 4.95 -8.45
CA LEU A 77 -6.72 5.55 -9.23
C LEU A 77 -7.23 6.88 -8.65
N THR A 78 -6.89 7.20 -7.39
CA THR A 78 -7.25 8.48 -6.77
C THR A 78 -6.12 9.50 -6.87
N ALA A 79 -4.86 9.09 -6.67
CA ALA A 79 -3.72 10.00 -6.65
C ALA A 79 -3.22 10.39 -8.05
N LEU A 80 -3.08 9.41 -8.96
CA LEU A 80 -2.52 9.65 -10.29
C LEU A 80 -3.31 10.64 -11.15
N PRO A 81 -4.66 10.66 -11.16
CA PRO A 81 -5.40 11.67 -11.90
C PRO A 81 -5.06 13.10 -11.48
N GLY A 82 -4.87 13.33 -10.18
CA GLY A 82 -4.46 14.66 -9.68
C GLY A 82 -3.09 15.08 -10.20
N TRP A 83 -2.15 14.15 -10.34
CA TRP A 83 -0.80 14.44 -10.86
C TRP A 83 -0.76 14.54 -12.38
N ALA A 84 -1.59 13.73 -13.07
CA ALA A 84 -1.68 13.72 -14.54
C ALA A 84 -2.54 14.85 -15.10
N GLY A 85 -3.27 15.59 -14.25
CA GLY A 85 -4.26 16.56 -14.70
C GLY A 85 -5.45 15.92 -15.45
N THR A 86 -5.77 14.64 -15.11
CA THR A 86 -6.84 13.88 -15.76
C THR A 86 -8.03 13.70 -14.80
N PRO A 87 -9.25 13.47 -15.31
CA PRO A 87 -10.38 13.21 -14.45
C PRO A 87 -10.27 11.85 -13.78
N GLU A 88 -10.72 11.75 -12.52
CA GLU A 88 -10.88 10.47 -11.84
C GLU A 88 -11.91 9.59 -12.52
N ILE A 89 -11.70 8.27 -12.48
CA ILE A 89 -12.69 7.27 -12.92
C ILE A 89 -13.83 7.24 -11.93
N ARG A 90 -15.08 7.35 -12.41
CA ARG A 90 -16.29 7.43 -11.59
C ARG A 90 -17.44 6.63 -12.22
N GLY A 91 -18.49 6.33 -11.44
CA GLY A 91 -19.69 5.69 -11.93
C GLY A 91 -19.46 4.30 -12.52
N ALA A 92 -20.05 4.01 -13.67
CA ALA A 92 -20.03 2.70 -14.31
C ALA A 92 -18.61 2.15 -14.60
N PRO A 93 -17.65 2.93 -15.12
CA PRO A 93 -16.26 2.44 -15.29
C PRO A 93 -15.62 2.03 -13.98
N LEU A 94 -15.85 2.76 -12.88
CA LEU A 94 -15.38 2.39 -11.57
C LEU A 94 -16.04 1.11 -11.05
N MET A 95 -17.36 0.96 -11.27
CA MET A 95 -18.07 -0.29 -10.97
C MET A 95 -17.44 -1.48 -11.72
N GLY A 96 -17.11 -1.30 -12.99
CA GLY A 96 -16.44 -2.33 -13.80
C GLY A 96 -15.10 -2.78 -13.19
N LEU A 97 -14.27 -1.85 -12.70
CA LEU A 97 -13.01 -2.19 -12.01
C LEU A 97 -13.24 -2.93 -10.69
N VAL A 98 -14.24 -2.54 -9.92
CA VAL A 98 -14.61 -3.25 -8.69
C VAL A 98 -15.12 -4.65 -9.00
N LEU A 99 -15.94 -4.82 -10.05
CA LEU A 99 -16.40 -6.13 -10.48
C LEU A 99 -15.25 -7.03 -10.95
N LEU A 100 -14.24 -6.48 -11.64
CA LEU A 100 -13.02 -7.23 -11.99
C LEU A 100 -12.26 -7.69 -10.74
N TRP A 101 -12.15 -6.85 -9.71
CA TRP A 101 -11.57 -7.25 -8.44
C TRP A 101 -12.37 -8.39 -7.78
N VAL A 102 -13.70 -8.30 -7.74
CA VAL A 102 -14.57 -9.37 -7.22
C VAL A 102 -14.43 -10.64 -8.06
N ALA A 103 -14.43 -10.53 -9.38
CA ALA A 103 -14.25 -11.67 -10.28
C ALA A 103 -12.90 -12.37 -10.07
N ALA A 104 -11.83 -11.61 -9.84
CA ALA A 104 -10.52 -12.16 -9.52
C ALA A 104 -10.54 -12.96 -8.19
N ARG A 105 -11.28 -12.48 -7.16
CA ARG A 105 -11.46 -13.25 -5.92
C ARG A 105 -12.26 -14.53 -6.18
N PHE A 106 -13.34 -14.42 -6.94
CA PHE A 106 -14.12 -15.59 -7.34
C PHE A 106 -13.26 -16.60 -8.10
N ALA A 107 -12.51 -16.17 -9.12
CA ALA A 107 -11.63 -17.04 -9.90
C ALA A 107 -10.60 -17.76 -9.03
N PHE A 108 -10.00 -17.09 -8.05
CA PHE A 108 -9.06 -17.71 -7.12
C PHE A 108 -9.72 -18.72 -6.17
N TRP A 109 -10.88 -18.37 -5.57
CA TRP A 109 -11.54 -19.25 -4.61
C TRP A 109 -12.09 -20.52 -5.25
N TRP A 110 -12.53 -20.47 -6.52
CA TRP A 110 -13.05 -21.60 -7.29
C TRP A 110 -12.07 -22.16 -8.32
N ARG A 111 -10.78 -21.81 -8.23
CA ARG A 111 -9.76 -22.19 -9.21
C ARG A 111 -9.67 -23.70 -9.48
N GLU A 112 -9.97 -24.52 -8.47
CA GLU A 112 -9.93 -26.00 -8.60
C GLU A 112 -11.16 -26.53 -9.37
N SER A 113 -12.22 -25.77 -9.46
CA SER A 113 -13.46 -26.11 -10.19
C SER A 113 -13.55 -25.42 -11.56
N LEU A 114 -12.65 -24.51 -11.86
CA LEU A 114 -12.60 -23.77 -13.13
C LEU A 114 -11.52 -24.36 -14.05
N PRO A 115 -11.68 -24.29 -15.40
CA PRO A 115 -10.57 -24.46 -16.32
C PRO A 115 -9.43 -23.49 -15.96
N LEU A 116 -8.18 -23.96 -16.10
CA LEU A 116 -7.01 -23.16 -15.70
C LEU A 116 -7.01 -21.78 -16.37
N GLU A 117 -7.33 -21.72 -17.65
CA GLU A 117 -7.35 -20.49 -18.44
C GLU A 117 -8.39 -19.50 -17.89
N ALA A 118 -9.55 -19.98 -17.45
CA ALA A 118 -10.61 -19.17 -16.85
C ALA A 118 -10.18 -18.66 -15.47
N ALA A 119 -9.57 -19.50 -14.65
CA ALA A 119 -9.05 -19.12 -13.33
C ALA A 119 -7.94 -18.07 -13.46
N VAL A 120 -6.95 -18.31 -14.31
CA VAL A 120 -5.84 -17.38 -14.57
C VAL A 120 -6.34 -16.10 -15.23
N GLY A 121 -7.13 -16.19 -16.30
CA GLY A 121 -7.67 -15.02 -17.01
C GLY A 121 -8.54 -14.15 -16.10
N GLY A 122 -9.41 -14.74 -15.29
CA GLY A 122 -10.25 -14.02 -14.33
C GLY A 122 -9.46 -13.31 -13.24
N ALA A 123 -8.40 -13.94 -12.73
CA ALA A 123 -7.52 -13.32 -11.72
C ALA A 123 -6.70 -12.18 -12.32
N LEU A 124 -6.13 -12.35 -13.51
CA LEU A 124 -5.24 -11.36 -14.12
C LEU A 124 -5.97 -10.18 -14.78
N ALA A 125 -7.27 -10.30 -15.07
CA ALA A 125 -8.04 -9.28 -15.78
C ALA A 125 -7.98 -7.90 -15.10
N LEU A 126 -8.03 -7.86 -13.77
CA LEU A 126 -7.90 -6.62 -13.00
C LEU A 126 -6.58 -5.89 -13.31
N TRP A 127 -5.45 -6.61 -13.29
CA TRP A 127 -4.13 -6.01 -13.50
C TRP A 127 -3.95 -5.50 -14.92
N VAL A 128 -4.43 -6.25 -15.91
CA VAL A 128 -4.38 -5.83 -17.33
C VAL A 128 -5.17 -4.56 -17.55
N VAL A 129 -6.40 -4.49 -17.04
CA VAL A 129 -7.24 -3.30 -17.20
C VAL A 129 -6.69 -2.14 -16.38
N LEU A 130 -6.21 -2.37 -15.15
CA LEU A 130 -5.57 -1.35 -14.34
C LEU A 130 -4.32 -0.78 -15.03
N ALA A 131 -3.46 -1.65 -15.58
CA ALA A 131 -2.27 -1.22 -16.33
C ALA A 131 -2.65 -0.34 -17.53
N ALA A 132 -3.67 -0.73 -18.30
CA ALA A 132 -4.15 0.05 -19.45
C ALA A 132 -4.68 1.43 -19.03
N VAL A 133 -5.50 1.48 -17.98
CA VAL A 133 -6.03 2.74 -17.43
C VAL A 133 -4.91 3.66 -16.97
N LEU A 134 -3.96 3.14 -16.20
CA LEU A 134 -2.82 3.91 -15.69
C LEU A 134 -1.89 4.34 -16.82
N ALA A 135 -1.64 3.50 -17.83
CA ALA A 135 -0.82 3.85 -18.98
C ALA A 135 -1.39 5.05 -19.75
N VAL A 136 -2.72 5.07 -19.98
CA VAL A 136 -3.39 6.22 -20.63
C VAL A 136 -3.25 7.50 -19.82
N GLN A 137 -3.39 7.43 -18.51
CA GLN A 137 -3.22 8.58 -17.62
C GLN A 137 -1.75 9.05 -17.60
N LEU A 138 -0.81 8.12 -17.44
CA LEU A 138 0.62 8.43 -17.32
C LEU A 138 1.25 8.90 -18.65
N ALA A 139 0.67 8.53 -19.80
CA ALA A 139 1.11 9.06 -21.10
C ALA A 139 1.03 10.60 -21.19
N ARG A 140 0.19 11.24 -20.38
CA ARG A 140 -0.02 12.68 -20.33
C ARG A 140 0.89 13.40 -19.32
N VAL A 141 1.62 12.66 -18.49
CA VAL A 141 2.50 13.21 -17.45
C VAL A 141 3.89 13.47 -18.02
N ALA A 142 4.42 14.67 -17.84
CA ALA A 142 5.75 15.03 -18.33
C ALA A 142 6.87 14.24 -17.61
N ASN A 143 6.71 13.98 -16.31
CA ASN A 143 7.71 13.27 -15.54
C ASN A 143 7.61 11.75 -15.74
N ARG A 144 8.59 11.21 -16.48
CA ARG A 144 8.65 9.76 -16.83
C ARG A 144 8.88 8.83 -15.65
N ALA A 145 9.31 9.33 -14.48
CA ALA A 145 9.49 8.51 -13.28
C ALA A 145 8.16 7.88 -12.81
N TYR A 146 7.02 8.48 -13.12
CA TYR A 146 5.69 7.88 -12.84
C TYR A 146 5.45 6.57 -13.59
N LEU A 147 6.14 6.32 -14.71
CA LEU A 147 6.04 5.05 -15.43
C LEU A 147 6.52 3.85 -14.59
N LEU A 148 7.31 4.07 -13.54
CA LEU A 148 7.69 3.00 -12.60
C LEU A 148 6.49 2.36 -11.91
N VAL A 149 5.35 3.04 -11.82
CA VAL A 149 4.09 2.44 -11.34
C VAL A 149 3.63 1.30 -12.26
N LEU A 150 3.83 1.42 -13.57
CA LEU A 150 3.51 0.33 -14.53
C LEU A 150 4.43 -0.89 -14.32
N VAL A 151 5.70 -0.68 -13.94
CA VAL A 151 6.60 -1.78 -13.57
C VAL A 151 6.09 -2.52 -12.33
N VAL A 152 5.58 -1.78 -11.34
CA VAL A 152 4.94 -2.38 -10.15
C VAL A 152 3.73 -3.23 -10.56
N ILE A 153 2.82 -2.67 -11.39
CA ILE A 153 1.62 -3.41 -11.84
C ILE A 153 2.02 -4.65 -12.67
N ALA A 154 3.03 -4.55 -13.53
CA ALA A 154 3.57 -5.68 -14.27
C ALA A 154 4.16 -6.76 -13.33
N GLY A 155 4.86 -6.34 -12.26
CA GLY A 155 5.37 -7.24 -11.22
C GLY A 155 4.26 -7.98 -10.47
N LEU A 156 3.17 -7.29 -10.12
CA LEU A 156 2.01 -7.89 -9.48
C LEU A 156 1.29 -8.87 -10.41
N LEU A 157 1.08 -8.49 -11.67
CA LEU A 157 0.49 -9.35 -12.70
C LEU A 157 1.34 -10.62 -12.92
N ALA A 158 2.65 -10.46 -13.11
CA ALA A 158 3.56 -11.59 -13.29
C ALA A 158 3.60 -12.50 -12.05
N GLY A 159 3.58 -11.91 -10.86
CA GLY A 159 3.57 -12.65 -9.60
C GLY A 159 2.29 -13.46 -9.43
N GLU A 160 1.11 -12.91 -9.73
CA GLU A 160 -0.15 -13.65 -9.66
C GLU A 160 -0.20 -14.77 -10.70
N ALA A 161 0.29 -14.51 -11.92
CA ALA A 161 0.43 -15.54 -12.96
C ALA A 161 1.34 -16.69 -12.50
N LEU A 162 2.52 -16.39 -11.94
CA LEU A 162 3.43 -17.41 -11.38
C LEU A 162 2.76 -18.22 -10.28
N PHE A 163 2.03 -17.56 -9.39
CA PHE A 163 1.32 -18.25 -8.30
C PHE A 163 0.32 -19.27 -8.86
N LEU A 164 -0.55 -18.82 -9.77
CA LEU A 164 -1.63 -19.65 -10.32
C LEU A 164 -1.13 -20.76 -11.25
N THR A 165 0.06 -20.60 -11.86
CA THR A 165 0.67 -21.60 -12.76
C THR A 165 1.65 -22.54 -12.05
N GLY A 166 1.54 -22.71 -10.73
CA GLY A 166 2.25 -23.74 -9.96
C GLY A 166 3.61 -23.29 -9.39
N ARG A 167 3.90 -21.99 -9.36
CA ARG A 167 5.11 -21.40 -8.74
C ARG A 167 4.74 -20.43 -7.61
N PRO A 168 4.01 -20.87 -6.55
CA PRO A 168 3.42 -19.96 -5.57
C PRO A 168 4.48 -19.17 -4.80
N ALA A 169 5.61 -19.76 -4.44
CA ALA A 169 6.67 -19.06 -3.72
C ALA A 169 7.24 -17.90 -4.54
N ALA A 170 7.56 -18.14 -5.82
CA ALA A 170 8.06 -17.11 -6.72
C ALA A 170 7.00 -16.02 -6.95
N GLY A 171 5.72 -16.41 -7.06
CA GLY A 171 4.61 -15.47 -7.24
C GLY A 171 4.44 -14.53 -6.05
N ILE A 172 4.47 -15.05 -4.81
CA ILE A 172 4.41 -14.24 -3.59
C ILE A 172 5.63 -13.31 -3.49
N LEU A 173 6.82 -13.83 -3.78
CA LEU A 173 8.06 -13.06 -3.72
C LEU A 173 8.06 -11.89 -4.73
N ALA A 174 7.61 -12.14 -5.96
CA ALA A 174 7.47 -11.10 -6.99
C ALA A 174 6.48 -9.99 -6.54
N ALA A 175 5.34 -10.37 -5.96
CA ALA A 175 4.38 -9.42 -5.43
C ALA A 175 4.97 -8.59 -4.27
N LEU A 176 5.71 -9.21 -3.37
CA LEU A 176 6.35 -8.50 -2.24
C LEU A 176 7.33 -7.45 -2.75
N TYR A 177 8.21 -7.80 -3.70
CA TYR A 177 9.15 -6.82 -4.26
C TYR A 177 8.46 -5.73 -5.08
N ALA A 178 7.39 -6.06 -5.81
CA ALA A 178 6.58 -5.05 -6.50
C ALA A 178 5.95 -4.06 -5.50
N LEU A 179 5.42 -4.54 -4.37
CA LEU A 179 4.87 -3.69 -3.32
C LEU A 179 5.95 -2.94 -2.54
N MET A 180 7.14 -3.51 -2.31
CA MET A 180 8.29 -2.80 -1.75
C MET A 180 8.71 -1.63 -2.66
N LEU A 181 8.76 -1.88 -3.98
CA LEU A 181 9.06 -0.84 -4.95
C LEU A 181 8.00 0.25 -4.95
N LEU A 182 6.71 -0.11 -4.94
CA LEU A 182 5.62 0.85 -4.83
C LEU A 182 5.74 1.70 -3.56
N TYR A 183 6.05 1.05 -2.43
CA TYR A 183 6.18 1.75 -1.16
C TYR A 183 7.42 2.65 -1.12
N ALA A 184 8.53 2.22 -1.70
CA ALA A 184 9.73 3.06 -1.83
C ALA A 184 9.49 4.30 -2.70
N LEU A 185 8.71 4.15 -3.78
CA LEU A 185 8.31 5.26 -4.67
C LEU A 185 7.31 6.18 -3.98
N ALA A 186 6.16 5.68 -3.58
CA ALA A 186 5.08 6.50 -3.02
C ALA A 186 5.40 7.00 -1.60
N GLY A 187 5.79 6.10 -0.69
CA GLY A 187 6.14 6.44 0.69
C GLY A 187 7.37 7.34 0.78
N GLY A 188 8.32 7.12 -0.14
CA GLY A 188 9.53 7.93 -0.24
C GLY A 188 9.30 9.36 -0.74
N VAL A 189 8.14 9.63 -1.31
CA VAL A 189 7.72 10.99 -1.68
C VAL A 189 6.76 11.56 -0.65
N PHE A 190 5.71 10.82 -0.31
CA PHE A 190 4.67 11.34 0.59
C PHE A 190 5.20 11.64 1.99
N THR A 191 6.07 10.78 2.54
CA THR A 191 6.58 10.95 3.91
C THR A 191 7.36 12.26 4.07
N PRO A 192 8.41 12.57 3.28
CA PRO A 192 9.13 13.82 3.42
C PRO A 192 8.32 15.06 3.02
N VAL A 193 7.44 14.95 2.01
CA VAL A 193 6.58 16.07 1.58
C VAL A 193 5.58 16.45 2.67
N PHE A 194 4.88 15.47 3.26
CA PHE A 194 3.90 15.76 4.32
C PHE A 194 4.58 16.21 5.61
N THR A 195 5.75 15.64 5.94
CA THR A 195 6.59 16.11 7.04
C THR A 195 7.01 17.56 6.83
N GLY A 196 7.52 17.90 5.65
CA GLY A 196 7.95 19.26 5.31
C GLY A 196 6.80 20.27 5.35
N ASN A 197 5.62 19.90 4.83
CA ASN A 197 4.44 20.77 4.90
C ASN A 197 4.05 21.07 6.35
N HIS A 198 4.08 20.07 7.22
CA HIS A 198 3.79 20.25 8.64
C HIS A 198 4.85 21.13 9.32
N LEU A 199 6.13 20.88 9.06
CA LEU A 199 7.22 21.67 9.65
C LEU A 199 7.14 23.15 9.23
N ARG A 200 6.88 23.43 7.95
CA ARG A 200 6.68 24.79 7.47
C ARG A 200 5.47 25.46 8.12
N ALA A 201 4.33 24.77 8.18
CA ALA A 201 3.11 25.31 8.76
C ALA A 201 3.23 25.61 10.26
N THR A 202 4.12 24.91 10.97
CA THR A 202 4.37 25.11 12.41
C THR A 202 5.63 25.92 12.70
N GLY A 203 6.35 26.41 11.69
CA GLY A 203 7.60 27.15 11.87
C GLY A 203 8.75 26.32 12.45
N ARG A 204 8.67 24.98 12.38
CA ARG A 204 9.66 24.05 12.99
C ARG A 204 10.75 23.59 12.01
N GLY A 205 10.69 24.00 10.75
CA GLY A 205 11.71 23.66 9.75
C GLY A 205 11.17 23.50 8.34
N GLU A 206 12.02 22.96 7.48
CA GLU A 206 11.77 22.79 6.06
C GLU A 206 11.71 21.31 5.65
N GLN A 207 11.19 21.04 4.46
CA GLN A 207 11.20 19.71 3.86
C GLN A 207 12.65 19.26 3.60
N ALA A 208 12.92 17.99 3.86
CA ALA A 208 14.17 17.35 3.44
C ALA A 208 14.29 17.38 1.91
N THR A 209 15.45 17.82 1.40
CA THR A 209 15.72 17.87 -0.04
C THR A 209 15.83 16.47 -0.62
N PHE A 210 15.27 16.26 -1.81
CA PHE A 210 15.47 15.03 -2.57
C PHE A 210 16.89 14.99 -3.14
N VAL A 211 17.57 13.86 -2.92
CA VAL A 211 18.93 13.63 -3.43
C VAL A 211 18.82 12.57 -4.54
N ARG A 212 18.85 13.00 -5.79
CA ARG A 212 18.64 12.12 -6.96
C ARG A 212 19.43 10.81 -6.94
N PRO A 213 20.76 10.79 -6.62
CA PRO A 213 21.47 9.52 -6.53
C PRO A 213 20.93 8.59 -5.43
N LEU A 214 20.49 9.14 -4.29
CA LEU A 214 19.92 8.35 -3.21
C LEU A 214 18.54 7.77 -3.59
N GLU A 215 17.72 8.55 -4.29
CA GLU A 215 16.42 8.09 -4.80
C GLU A 215 16.60 6.97 -5.85
N ALA A 216 17.56 7.14 -6.76
CA ALA A 216 17.91 6.10 -7.74
C ALA A 216 18.47 4.84 -7.07
N ALA A 217 19.34 4.99 -6.08
CA ALA A 217 19.88 3.88 -5.31
C ALA A 217 18.79 3.11 -4.53
N ALA A 218 17.79 3.83 -3.99
CA ALA A 218 16.66 3.21 -3.31
C ALA A 218 15.84 2.29 -4.23
N VAL A 219 15.58 2.73 -5.45
CA VAL A 219 14.91 1.90 -6.47
C VAL A 219 15.81 0.76 -6.92
N ALA A 220 17.05 1.06 -7.28
CA ALA A 220 17.99 0.08 -7.81
C ALA A 220 18.30 -1.05 -6.82
N SER A 221 18.40 -0.75 -5.52
CA SER A 221 18.67 -1.75 -4.48
C SER A 221 17.54 -2.77 -4.35
N ILE A 222 16.27 -2.32 -4.42
CA ILE A 222 15.11 -3.22 -4.39
C ILE A 222 15.07 -4.08 -5.65
N VAL A 223 15.29 -3.49 -6.83
CA VAL A 223 15.28 -4.23 -8.10
C VAL A 223 16.41 -5.26 -8.15
N ALA A 224 17.63 -4.89 -7.74
CA ALA A 224 18.76 -5.81 -7.70
C ALA A 224 18.50 -6.98 -6.74
N LEU A 225 17.97 -6.71 -5.55
CA LEU A 225 17.61 -7.74 -4.58
C LEU A 225 16.49 -8.65 -5.10
N ALA A 226 15.45 -8.08 -5.72
CA ALA A 226 14.37 -8.84 -6.35
C ALA A 226 14.86 -9.80 -7.45
N VAL A 227 15.73 -9.30 -8.32
CA VAL A 227 16.33 -10.13 -9.40
C VAL A 227 17.17 -11.24 -8.81
N ALA A 228 18.03 -10.94 -7.83
CA ALA A 228 18.89 -11.95 -7.20
C ALA A 228 18.07 -13.04 -6.48
N ASP A 229 17.03 -12.66 -5.78
CA ASP A 229 16.19 -13.58 -5.01
C ASP A 229 15.32 -14.45 -5.94
N LEU A 230 14.66 -13.86 -6.93
CA LEU A 230 13.86 -14.59 -7.93
C LEU A 230 14.70 -15.48 -8.84
N ALA A 231 15.96 -15.13 -9.10
CA ALA A 231 16.91 -15.95 -9.84
C ALA A 231 17.55 -17.06 -8.99
N GLY A 232 17.28 -17.11 -7.67
CA GLY A 232 17.87 -18.10 -6.78
C GLY A 232 19.38 -17.89 -6.57
N ALA A 233 19.85 -16.65 -6.53
CA ALA A 233 21.25 -16.32 -6.28
C ALA A 233 21.73 -16.89 -4.93
N PRO A 234 23.04 -17.15 -4.77
CA PRO A 234 23.61 -17.65 -3.51
C PRO A 234 23.20 -16.76 -2.31
N PRO A 235 22.94 -17.36 -1.13
CA PRO A 235 22.51 -16.60 0.07
C PRO A 235 23.43 -15.43 0.43
N SER A 236 24.76 -15.60 0.26
CA SER A 236 25.73 -14.54 0.54
C SER A 236 25.54 -13.29 -0.36
N TRP A 237 25.18 -13.48 -1.62
CA TRP A 237 24.91 -12.37 -2.54
C TRP A 237 23.60 -11.68 -2.21
N ARG A 238 22.54 -12.46 -1.88
CA ARG A 238 21.25 -11.91 -1.46
C ARG A 238 21.41 -11.14 -0.15
N ALA A 239 22.16 -11.67 0.82
CA ALA A 239 22.48 -10.97 2.08
C ALA A 239 23.20 -9.65 1.83
N ALA A 240 24.20 -9.63 0.95
CA ALA A 240 24.93 -8.40 0.61
C ALA A 240 24.02 -7.34 -0.02
N LEU A 241 23.15 -7.74 -0.97
CA LEU A 241 22.18 -6.85 -1.62
C LEU A 241 21.11 -6.35 -0.63
N ALA A 242 20.61 -7.22 0.24
CA ALA A 242 19.65 -6.84 1.27
C ALA A 242 20.27 -5.87 2.29
N PHE A 243 21.52 -6.07 2.67
CA PHE A 243 22.25 -5.14 3.54
C PHE A 243 22.49 -3.79 2.85
N ALA A 244 22.83 -3.79 1.55
CA ALA A 244 22.95 -2.56 0.76
C ALA A 244 21.61 -1.82 0.68
N ALA A 245 20.49 -2.53 0.47
CA ALA A 245 19.14 -1.95 0.50
C ALA A 245 18.83 -1.37 1.88
N PHE A 246 19.11 -2.10 2.97
CA PHE A 246 18.98 -1.58 4.33
C PHE A 246 19.74 -0.26 4.50
N ALA A 247 21.04 -0.20 4.14
CA ALA A 247 21.86 0.98 4.30
C ALA A 247 21.31 2.20 3.53
N VAL A 248 20.93 2.01 2.27
CA VAL A 248 20.36 3.06 1.43
C VAL A 248 19.04 3.59 2.02
N HIS A 249 18.14 2.69 2.41
CA HIS A 249 16.82 3.09 2.95
C HIS A 249 16.94 3.66 4.38
N ALA A 250 17.92 3.23 5.19
CA ALA A 250 18.21 3.81 6.50
C ALA A 250 18.73 5.26 6.37
N VAL A 251 19.65 5.53 5.44
CA VAL A 251 20.11 6.89 5.16
C VAL A 251 18.95 7.77 4.69
N ARG A 252 18.10 7.25 3.79
CA ARG A 252 16.94 7.97 3.29
C ARG A 252 15.97 8.34 4.41
N LEU A 253 15.62 7.38 5.27
CA LEU A 253 14.73 7.58 6.43
C LEU A 253 15.31 8.59 7.43
N ALA A 254 16.59 8.46 7.78
CA ALA A 254 17.27 9.37 8.71
C ALA A 254 17.21 10.83 8.23
N ARG A 255 17.37 11.06 6.92
CA ARG A 255 17.27 12.40 6.33
C ARG A 255 15.90 13.06 6.50
N TRP A 256 14.83 12.29 6.60
CA TRP A 256 13.47 12.82 6.76
C TRP A 256 13.13 13.31 8.17
N ARG A 257 14.02 13.03 9.15
CA ARG A 257 13.95 13.59 10.52
C ARG A 257 12.60 13.32 11.21
N GLY A 258 12.07 12.09 11.11
CA GLY A 258 10.76 11.70 11.65
C GLY A 258 10.56 11.98 13.14
N TRP A 259 11.64 12.09 13.92
CA TRP A 259 11.58 12.48 15.34
C TRP A 259 11.04 13.89 15.58
N THR A 260 11.02 14.76 14.57
CA THR A 260 10.51 16.13 14.68
C THR A 260 8.97 16.20 14.58
N VAL A 261 8.28 15.11 14.28
CA VAL A 261 6.82 15.06 14.03
C VAL A 261 6.10 13.97 14.82
N LEU A 262 6.67 13.54 15.96
CA LEU A 262 6.09 12.51 16.83
C LEU A 262 4.75 12.94 17.46
N ASP A 263 4.50 14.24 17.54
CA ASP A 263 3.24 14.84 17.95
C ASP A 263 2.10 14.66 16.94
N GLN A 264 2.40 14.21 15.71
CA GLN A 264 1.44 14.07 14.61
C GLN A 264 1.25 12.59 14.22
N PRO A 265 0.14 11.95 14.65
CA PRO A 265 -0.07 10.52 14.40
C PRO A 265 -0.04 10.12 12.93
N LEU A 266 -0.57 10.93 12.01
CA LEU A 266 -0.51 10.66 10.57
C LEU A 266 0.91 10.67 10.02
N LEU A 267 1.83 11.42 10.62
CA LEU A 267 3.20 11.55 10.15
C LEU A 267 4.10 10.49 10.78
N TRP A 268 4.10 10.34 12.11
CA TRP A 268 4.96 9.33 12.74
C TRP A 268 4.63 7.92 12.25
N THR A 269 3.34 7.61 11.93
CA THR A 269 2.95 6.31 11.37
C THR A 269 3.61 6.05 10.01
N MET A 270 3.74 7.08 9.17
CA MET A 270 4.42 6.96 7.87
C MET A 270 5.93 6.69 8.05
N HIS A 271 6.58 7.39 8.98
CA HIS A 271 7.98 7.16 9.32
C HIS A 271 8.20 5.76 9.93
N ALA A 272 7.31 5.32 10.85
CA ALA A 272 7.35 3.98 11.43
C ALA A 272 7.17 2.89 10.36
N GLY A 273 6.24 3.07 9.44
CA GLY A 273 6.06 2.15 8.32
C GLY A 273 7.32 2.04 7.45
N TYR A 274 7.96 3.17 7.14
CA TYR A 274 9.21 3.14 6.38
C TYR A 274 10.37 2.53 7.18
N ALA A 275 10.40 2.72 8.50
CA ALA A 275 11.36 2.05 9.37
C ALA A 275 11.18 0.52 9.36
N TRP A 276 9.94 0.03 9.34
CA TRP A 276 9.64 -1.39 9.19
C TRP A 276 10.08 -1.96 7.84
N MET A 277 9.90 -1.22 6.74
CA MET A 277 10.46 -1.63 5.43
C MET A 277 11.99 -1.68 5.48
N THR A 278 12.63 -0.69 6.06
CA THR A 278 14.09 -0.67 6.23
C THR A 278 14.55 -1.86 7.09
N ALA A 279 13.86 -2.13 8.20
CA ALA A 279 14.16 -3.27 9.06
C ALA A 279 13.96 -4.62 8.34
N SER A 280 12.99 -4.71 7.41
CA SER A 280 12.76 -5.95 6.65
C SER A 280 13.97 -6.35 5.80
N PHE A 281 14.69 -5.40 5.20
CA PHE A 281 15.92 -5.67 4.46
C PHE A 281 17.04 -6.18 5.37
N LEU A 282 17.19 -5.59 6.56
CA LEU A 282 18.18 -6.07 7.54
C LEU A 282 17.83 -7.51 7.99
N LEU A 283 16.57 -7.78 8.31
CA LEU A 283 16.13 -9.11 8.70
C LEU A 283 16.32 -10.13 7.57
N GLN A 284 16.09 -9.73 6.31
CA GLN A 284 16.37 -10.60 5.15
C GLN A 284 17.85 -10.91 5.05
N ALA A 285 18.73 -9.92 5.16
CA ALA A 285 20.17 -10.12 5.15
C ALA A 285 20.62 -11.09 6.26
N LEU A 286 20.16 -10.88 7.49
CA LEU A 286 20.48 -11.76 8.62
C LEU A 286 19.89 -13.18 8.42
N GLY A 287 18.72 -13.30 7.80
CA GLY A 287 18.12 -14.59 7.46
C GLY A 287 18.94 -15.38 6.45
N ASP A 288 19.41 -14.73 5.39
CA ASP A 288 20.27 -15.33 4.36
C ASP A 288 21.66 -15.73 4.91
N LEU A 289 22.11 -15.10 6.00
CA LEU A 289 23.34 -15.46 6.73
C LEU A 289 23.11 -16.56 7.78
N GLY A 290 21.96 -17.21 7.81
CA GLY A 290 21.65 -18.34 8.68
C GLY A 290 20.83 -18.02 9.93
N GLY A 291 20.37 -16.78 10.08
CA GLY A 291 19.50 -16.37 11.19
C GLY A 291 18.06 -16.87 11.02
N ALA A 292 17.75 -18.08 11.51
CA ALA A 292 16.44 -18.72 11.31
C ALA A 292 15.24 -17.85 11.76
N GLY A 293 15.37 -17.10 12.86
CA GLY A 293 14.34 -16.17 13.33
C GLY A 293 14.14 -15.00 12.35
N ALA A 294 15.22 -14.42 11.87
CA ALA A 294 15.20 -13.32 10.92
C ALA A 294 14.60 -13.76 9.57
N ALA A 295 14.96 -14.96 9.08
CA ALA A 295 14.39 -15.56 7.87
C ALA A 295 12.85 -15.69 7.93
N ARG A 296 12.29 -15.96 9.12
CA ARG A 296 10.83 -16.02 9.32
C ARG A 296 10.17 -14.67 9.52
N ALA A 297 10.93 -13.64 9.92
CA ALA A 297 10.43 -12.35 10.37
C ALA A 297 10.34 -11.30 9.26
N TRP A 298 11.28 -11.28 8.30
CA TRP A 298 11.44 -10.19 7.34
C TRP A 298 10.19 -9.91 6.50
N LEU A 299 9.50 -10.98 6.04
CA LEU A 299 8.25 -10.85 5.28
C LEU A 299 7.21 -10.05 6.06
N HIS A 300 7.09 -10.32 7.36
CA HIS A 300 6.07 -9.70 8.19
C HIS A 300 6.50 -8.33 8.73
N ALA A 301 7.80 -8.05 8.82
CA ALA A 301 8.28 -6.69 9.01
C ALA A 301 7.80 -5.78 7.86
N PHE A 302 7.84 -6.28 6.64
CA PHE A 302 7.30 -5.55 5.49
C PHE A 302 5.77 -5.57 5.47
N THR A 303 5.12 -6.74 5.47
CA THR A 303 3.67 -6.84 5.22
C THR A 303 2.83 -6.30 6.36
N VAL A 304 3.15 -6.62 7.61
CA VAL A 304 2.41 -6.14 8.79
C VAL A 304 2.90 -4.77 9.20
N GLY A 305 4.22 -4.60 9.32
CA GLY A 305 4.82 -3.35 9.80
C GLY A 305 4.74 -2.24 8.76
N ALA A 306 5.37 -2.42 7.61
CA ALA A 306 5.45 -1.37 6.60
C ALA A 306 4.12 -1.16 5.87
N LEU A 307 3.59 -2.18 5.20
CA LEU A 307 2.33 -2.06 4.44
C LEU A 307 1.15 -1.76 5.35
N GLY A 308 1.02 -2.43 6.49
CA GLY A 308 -0.07 -2.16 7.44
C GLY A 308 -0.08 -0.69 7.88
N SER A 309 1.08 -0.13 8.24
CA SER A 309 1.21 1.29 8.62
C SER A 309 0.92 2.23 7.45
N ALA A 310 1.45 1.93 6.26
CA ALA A 310 1.22 2.73 5.07
C ALA A 310 -0.25 2.75 4.67
N MET A 311 -0.90 1.58 4.66
CA MET A 311 -2.30 1.45 4.28
C MET A 311 -3.20 2.23 5.23
N ILE A 312 -3.11 1.99 6.55
CA ILE A 312 -3.98 2.67 7.50
C ILE A 312 -3.73 4.18 7.50
N GLY A 313 -2.48 4.63 7.39
CA GLY A 313 -2.11 6.05 7.34
C GLY A 313 -2.60 6.76 6.08
N LEU A 314 -2.32 6.19 4.90
CA LEU A 314 -2.76 6.76 3.62
C LEU A 314 -4.27 6.73 3.44
N MET A 315 -4.91 5.61 3.76
CA MET A 315 -6.37 5.50 3.69
C MET A 315 -7.06 6.50 4.62
N THR A 316 -6.55 6.69 5.84
CA THR A 316 -7.05 7.70 6.79
C THR A 316 -6.94 9.11 6.19
N ARG A 317 -5.77 9.45 5.65
CA ARG A 317 -5.54 10.76 5.03
C ARG A 317 -6.45 10.98 3.82
N VAL A 318 -6.54 10.00 2.93
CA VAL A 318 -7.39 10.06 1.74
C VAL A 318 -8.87 10.17 2.12
N ALA A 319 -9.34 9.36 3.08
CA ALA A 319 -10.71 9.41 3.56
C ALA A 319 -11.08 10.79 4.12
N LEU A 320 -10.25 11.38 4.98
CA LEU A 320 -10.51 12.70 5.54
C LEU A 320 -10.50 13.79 4.45
N ARG A 321 -9.43 13.83 3.63
CA ARG A 321 -9.25 14.89 2.66
C ARG A 321 -10.30 14.86 1.54
N HIS A 322 -10.54 13.70 0.94
CA HIS A 322 -11.46 13.56 -0.18
C HIS A 322 -12.94 13.56 0.22
N THR A 323 -13.23 13.50 1.52
CA THR A 323 -14.59 13.69 2.03
C THR A 323 -14.83 15.08 2.65
N GLY A 324 -13.88 16.02 2.48
CA GLY A 324 -13.99 17.41 2.93
C GLY A 324 -13.84 17.58 4.44
N ARG A 325 -13.14 16.68 5.12
CA ARG A 325 -12.94 16.71 6.57
C ARG A 325 -11.53 17.19 6.92
N PRO A 326 -11.36 17.87 8.10
CA PRO A 326 -10.03 18.27 8.55
C PRO A 326 -9.15 17.04 8.83
N LEU A 327 -7.82 17.19 8.68
CA LEU A 327 -6.83 16.15 8.99
C LEU A 327 -6.61 15.97 10.51
N ALA A 328 -7.69 16.01 11.27
CA ALA A 328 -7.70 15.74 12.70
C ALA A 328 -8.14 14.29 12.95
N LEU A 329 -7.30 13.51 13.62
CA LEU A 329 -7.59 12.10 13.83
C LEU A 329 -8.50 11.88 15.05
N PRO A 330 -9.60 11.12 14.87
CA PRO A 330 -10.33 10.58 16.01
C PRO A 330 -9.41 9.71 16.88
N ARG A 331 -9.60 9.72 18.20
CA ARG A 331 -8.80 8.89 19.13
C ARG A 331 -8.82 7.41 18.78
N ALA A 332 -9.95 6.89 18.29
CA ALA A 332 -10.08 5.51 17.84
C ALA A 332 -9.11 5.20 16.68
N ILE A 333 -8.87 6.13 15.75
CA ILE A 333 -7.92 5.95 14.66
C ILE A 333 -6.47 6.00 15.15
N VAL A 334 -6.17 6.84 16.15
CA VAL A 334 -4.84 6.80 16.80
C VAL A 334 -4.61 5.43 17.45
N ALA A 335 -5.62 4.89 18.15
CA ALA A 335 -5.55 3.53 18.70
C ALA A 335 -5.35 2.48 17.58
N ALA A 336 -6.03 2.60 16.45
CA ALA A 336 -5.84 1.70 15.30
C ALA A 336 -4.40 1.75 14.77
N HIS A 337 -3.78 2.93 14.66
CA HIS A 337 -2.36 3.06 14.30
C HIS A 337 -1.45 2.35 15.30
N LEU A 338 -1.68 2.52 16.60
CA LEU A 338 -0.90 1.84 17.65
C LEU A 338 -1.09 0.32 17.61
N LEU A 339 -2.30 -0.17 17.33
CA LEU A 339 -2.58 -1.60 17.18
C LEU A 339 -1.84 -2.22 15.99
N VAL A 340 -1.68 -1.51 14.87
CA VAL A 340 -0.84 -1.99 13.75
C VAL A 340 0.62 -2.11 14.18
N GLN A 341 1.15 -1.14 14.93
CA GLN A 341 2.52 -1.25 15.45
C GLN A 341 2.67 -2.42 16.43
N ALA A 342 1.71 -2.61 17.34
CA ALA A 342 1.68 -3.74 18.26
C ALA A 342 1.61 -5.09 17.51
N ALA A 343 0.79 -5.17 16.47
CA ALA A 343 0.70 -6.35 15.61
C ALA A 343 2.06 -6.65 14.93
N ALA A 344 2.74 -5.63 14.41
CA ALA A 344 4.05 -5.78 13.78
C ALA A 344 5.12 -6.25 14.79
N VAL A 345 5.20 -5.60 15.96
CA VAL A 345 6.12 -5.99 17.02
C VAL A 345 5.88 -7.43 17.48
N ALA A 346 4.61 -7.80 17.74
CA ALA A 346 4.25 -9.15 18.16
C ALA A 346 4.60 -10.17 17.06
N ARG A 347 4.25 -9.90 15.79
CA ARG A 347 4.46 -10.85 14.69
C ARG A 347 5.95 -11.07 14.37
N VAL A 348 6.72 -9.98 14.33
CA VAL A 348 8.17 -10.01 14.06
C VAL A 348 8.93 -10.54 15.27
N GLY A 349 8.66 -10.00 16.46
CA GLY A 349 9.28 -10.45 17.71
C GLY A 349 9.02 -11.93 18.00
N GLY A 350 7.78 -12.40 17.84
CA GLY A 350 7.43 -13.79 17.98
C GLY A 350 8.17 -14.70 16.98
N ALA A 351 8.33 -14.26 15.72
CA ALA A 351 9.08 -15.02 14.72
C ALA A 351 10.58 -15.11 15.07
N ILE A 352 11.18 -14.03 15.55
CA ILE A 352 12.59 -13.99 15.97
C ILE A 352 12.79 -14.89 17.20
N ALA A 353 11.90 -14.82 18.19
CA ALA A 353 11.98 -15.60 19.42
C ALA A 353 11.64 -17.10 19.23
N GLY A 354 11.26 -17.52 18.02
CA GLY A 354 10.80 -18.90 17.78
C GLY A 354 9.44 -19.20 18.43
N GLY A 355 8.64 -18.16 18.65
CA GLY A 355 7.32 -18.26 19.27
C GLY A 355 6.32 -19.00 18.40
N GLY A 356 5.37 -19.69 19.06
CA GLY A 356 4.32 -20.48 18.44
C GLY A 356 3.09 -19.65 18.00
N ASP A 357 1.99 -20.37 17.80
CA ASP A 357 0.73 -19.80 17.28
C ASP A 357 0.14 -18.68 18.12
N ALA A 358 0.37 -18.66 19.43
CA ALA A 358 -0.10 -17.57 20.29
C ALA A 358 0.36 -16.19 19.82
N TRP A 359 1.61 -16.07 19.35
CA TRP A 359 2.12 -14.83 18.78
C TRP A 359 1.46 -14.47 17.45
N VAL A 360 1.18 -15.46 16.61
CA VAL A 360 0.48 -15.28 15.33
C VAL A 360 -0.95 -14.83 15.57
N VAL A 361 -1.65 -15.49 16.49
CA VAL A 361 -3.03 -15.18 16.88
C VAL A 361 -3.12 -13.78 17.49
N GLY A 362 -2.26 -13.45 18.45
CA GLY A 362 -2.24 -12.13 19.09
C GLY A 362 -1.95 -10.99 18.09
N ALA A 363 -0.95 -11.17 17.23
CA ALA A 363 -0.64 -10.20 16.19
C ALA A 363 -1.78 -10.03 15.18
N GLY A 364 -2.38 -11.15 14.74
CA GLY A 364 -3.53 -11.15 13.82
C GLY A 364 -4.76 -10.49 14.44
N ALA A 365 -5.06 -10.76 15.70
CA ALA A 365 -6.17 -10.14 16.42
C ALA A 365 -5.98 -8.62 16.54
N ALA A 366 -4.78 -8.16 16.87
CA ALA A 366 -4.46 -6.71 16.92
C ALA A 366 -4.62 -6.06 15.53
N TRP A 367 -4.18 -6.73 14.45
CA TRP A 367 -4.36 -6.28 13.08
C TRP A 367 -5.85 -6.20 12.71
N VAL A 368 -6.64 -7.23 12.99
CA VAL A 368 -8.10 -7.26 12.77
C VAL A 368 -8.76 -6.09 13.49
N ALA A 369 -8.44 -5.89 14.77
CA ALA A 369 -8.99 -4.80 15.56
C ALA A 369 -8.68 -3.42 14.95
N ALA A 370 -7.43 -3.20 14.50
CA ALA A 370 -7.01 -1.95 13.87
C ALA A 370 -7.83 -1.62 12.60
N PHE A 371 -7.95 -2.58 11.70
CA PHE A 371 -8.66 -2.37 10.44
C PHE A 371 -10.18 -2.39 10.60
N ALA A 372 -10.71 -3.11 11.59
CA ALA A 372 -12.14 -3.04 11.98
C ALA A 372 -12.48 -1.64 12.55
N ILE A 373 -11.63 -1.05 13.38
CA ILE A 373 -11.80 0.32 13.85
C ILE A 373 -11.79 1.31 12.66
N TYR A 374 -10.86 1.14 11.72
CA TYR A 374 -10.85 1.94 10.50
C TYR A 374 -12.19 1.85 9.76
N LEU A 375 -12.69 0.65 9.53
CA LEU A 375 -13.95 0.42 8.82
C LEU A 375 -15.16 1.00 9.58
N ALA A 376 -15.20 0.86 10.90
CA ALA A 376 -16.26 1.41 11.73
C ALA A 376 -16.31 2.95 11.70
N VAL A 377 -15.14 3.60 11.71
CA VAL A 377 -15.03 5.07 11.69
C VAL A 377 -15.25 5.65 10.30
N PHE A 378 -14.57 5.09 9.29
CA PHE A 378 -14.58 5.67 7.94
C PHE A 378 -15.62 5.05 7.01
N GLY A 379 -16.04 3.80 7.20
CA GLY A 379 -17.06 3.14 6.37
C GLY A 379 -18.31 3.99 6.14
N PRO A 380 -18.96 4.53 7.19
CA PRO A 380 -20.09 5.45 7.03
C PRO A 380 -19.77 6.72 6.24
N MET A 381 -18.54 7.24 6.31
CA MET A 381 -18.12 8.42 5.56
C MET A 381 -17.92 8.12 4.07
N LEU A 382 -17.46 6.91 3.75
CA LEU A 382 -17.18 6.50 2.38
C LEU A 382 -18.46 6.29 1.55
N VAL A 383 -19.59 5.98 2.20
CA VAL A 383 -20.88 5.79 1.53
C VAL A 383 -21.78 7.04 1.54
N ARG A 384 -21.35 8.12 2.21
CA ARG A 384 -22.10 9.39 2.28
C ARG A 384 -21.49 10.43 1.34
N PRO A 385 -22.24 11.48 0.95
CA PRO A 385 -21.69 12.61 0.22
C PRO A 385 -20.51 13.26 0.96
N SER A 386 -19.56 13.82 0.20
CA SER A 386 -18.49 14.66 0.77
C SER A 386 -19.09 15.93 1.35
N LEU A 387 -18.49 16.42 2.44
CA LEU A 387 -18.78 17.76 2.94
C LEU A 387 -18.26 18.81 1.94
N PRO A 388 -18.85 20.02 1.90
CA PRO A 388 -18.25 21.12 1.16
C PRO A 388 -16.79 21.29 1.59
N ARG A 389 -15.88 21.51 0.63
CA ARG A 389 -14.48 21.78 0.97
C ARG A 389 -14.41 23.08 1.77
N VAL A 390 -14.07 22.98 3.04
CA VAL A 390 -13.58 24.15 3.79
C VAL A 390 -12.26 24.52 3.13
N VAL A 391 -12.07 25.79 2.77
CA VAL A 391 -10.81 26.31 2.20
C VAL A 391 -9.67 25.81 3.09
N ALA A 392 -8.78 25.06 2.50
CA ALA A 392 -7.73 24.34 3.21
C ALA A 392 -6.85 25.30 4.00
N GLY A 393 -6.59 24.97 5.26
CA GLY A 393 -5.54 25.63 6.04
C GLY A 393 -4.15 25.37 5.43
N PRO A 394 -3.11 26.06 5.92
CA PRO A 394 -1.73 25.98 5.39
C PRO A 394 -1.16 24.55 5.29
N LEU A 395 -1.68 23.60 6.05
CA LEU A 395 -1.30 22.18 6.04
C LEU A 395 -1.74 21.43 4.77
N ASP A 396 -2.71 21.99 4.04
CA ASP A 396 -3.32 21.33 2.90
C ASP A 396 -2.81 21.82 1.54
N ALA A 397 -2.24 23.04 1.51
CA ALA A 397 -1.89 23.77 0.31
C ALA A 397 -0.63 23.21 -0.31
N GLY A 398 -0.29 22.31 -0.86
CA GLY A 398 0.99 22.03 -1.55
C GLY A 398 1.31 20.58 -1.90
N ALA A 399 0.61 19.62 -1.33
CA ALA A 399 0.98 18.21 -1.54
C ALA A 399 0.27 17.54 -2.72
N LEU A 400 -0.72 18.19 -3.34
CA LEU A 400 -1.46 17.66 -4.49
C LEU A 400 -1.43 18.57 -5.73
N GLU A 401 -0.97 19.82 -5.61
CA GLU A 401 -0.85 20.74 -6.76
C GLU A 401 0.49 20.67 -7.47
N ALA A 402 1.57 20.33 -6.75
CA ALA A 402 2.83 19.91 -7.37
C ALA A 402 2.90 18.39 -7.29
N GLY A 403 2.98 17.71 -8.42
CA GLY A 403 3.28 16.29 -8.44
C GLY A 403 4.55 16.06 -7.61
N PRO A 404 4.60 14.99 -6.79
CA PRO A 404 5.67 14.79 -5.82
C PRO A 404 7.08 14.71 -6.42
N LEU A 405 7.20 14.59 -7.73
CA LEU A 405 8.47 14.56 -8.47
C LEU A 405 8.75 15.89 -9.23
N ASP A 406 7.82 16.85 -9.20
CA ASP A 406 8.01 18.18 -9.81
C ASP A 406 8.65 19.19 -8.83
N ALA A 407 9.07 18.75 -7.65
CA ALA A 407 9.70 19.58 -6.62
C ALA A 407 11.07 20.20 -7.03
N ASP A 408 11.43 20.12 -8.30
CA ASP A 408 12.65 20.72 -8.86
C ASP A 408 12.38 22.09 -9.55
N THR A 409 11.17 22.64 -9.49
CA THR A 409 10.89 23.99 -9.94
C THR A 409 11.32 24.98 -8.87
N ARG A 410 12.41 25.68 -9.15
CA ARG A 410 12.94 26.83 -8.38
C ARG A 410 11.79 27.79 -8.04
N PRO A 411 11.79 28.40 -6.83
CA PRO A 411 10.82 29.44 -6.52
C PRO A 411 10.93 30.56 -7.60
N PRO A 412 9.82 31.17 -8.00
CA PRO A 412 9.88 32.28 -8.95
C PRO A 412 10.78 33.34 -8.34
N SER A 413 11.84 33.67 -9.06
CA SER A 413 12.71 34.79 -8.74
C SER A 413 11.81 36.03 -8.58
N ARG A 414 11.81 36.63 -7.39
CA ARG A 414 11.27 37.98 -7.19
C ARG A 414 12.03 38.86 -8.20
N ARG A 415 11.36 39.30 -9.24
CA ARG A 415 11.87 40.40 -10.06
C ARG A 415 11.79 41.66 -9.22
N PRO A 416 12.79 42.56 -9.35
CA PRO A 416 12.88 43.79 -8.60
C PRO A 416 11.75 44.77 -8.91
#